data_4616be7a24d4fef9eaa6efdbe4516cb3
#
_entry.id   4616be7a24d4fef9eaa6efdbe4516cb3
#
_cell.length_a   1.000
_cell.length_b   1.000
_cell.length_c   1.000
_cell.angle_alpha   90.00
_cell.angle_beta   90.00
_cell.angle_gamma   90.00
#
_symmetry.space_group_name_H-M   'P 1'
#
loop_
_entity.id
_entity.type
_entity.pdbx_description
1 polymer ?
#
loop_
_entity_poly.entity_id
_entity_poly.type
_entity_poly.pdbx_seq_one_letter_code
_entity_poly.pdbx_strand_id
1 'polypeptide(L)'
;MIYNKPTKADDGMRHVAAFTDEKKRCFIQLPCVKVLDTDSEMGEVSFEITGEENQAKIESVHESSIESAVENAVEWFGKELSEKTVTNAYTKEECLSTDKIEATRVFNSKNEQVDFETLSPGTTCSIFVEFSGLWFARKAFGPSWNIVR
;
A
#
# COMPACT_ATOMS: atom_id res chain seq x y z
N MET A 1 -3.26 14.38 -2.99
CA MET A 1 -3.14 13.50 -1.81
C MET A 1 -2.40 14.23 -0.71
N ILE A 2 -2.84 14.07 0.53
CA ILE A 2 -2.27 14.75 1.69
C ILE A 2 -1.42 13.77 2.50
N TYR A 3 -0.19 14.14 2.81
CA TYR A 3 0.71 13.35 3.65
C TYR A 3 0.93 14.09 4.97
N ASN A 4 0.79 13.37 6.08
CA ASN A 4 1.02 13.93 7.41
C ASN A 4 2.51 13.97 7.74
N LYS A 5 2.84 14.56 8.90
CA LYS A 5 4.21 14.55 9.39
C LYS A 5 4.64 13.15 9.80
N PRO A 6 5.94 12.81 9.69
CA PRO A 6 6.42 11.50 10.12
C PRO A 6 6.15 11.24 11.60
N THR A 7 5.71 10.02 11.90
CA THR A 7 5.51 9.54 13.26
C THR A 7 6.30 8.25 13.45
N LYS A 8 6.73 7.98 14.68
CA LYS A 8 7.45 6.77 15.01
C LYS A 8 6.47 5.72 15.55
N ALA A 9 6.47 4.53 14.93
CA ALA A 9 5.62 3.42 15.36
C ALA A 9 6.30 2.62 16.49
N ASP A 10 5.54 1.74 17.12
CA ASP A 10 6.02 0.90 18.23
C ASP A 10 7.19 -0.02 17.82
N ASP A 11 7.27 -0.39 16.54
CA ASP A 11 8.37 -1.19 15.98
C ASP A 11 9.67 -0.39 15.75
N GLY A 12 9.63 0.91 16.05
CA GLY A 12 10.76 1.80 15.83
C GLY A 12 10.85 2.39 14.43
N MET A 13 10.02 1.94 13.50
CA MET A 13 9.97 2.49 12.14
C MET A 13 9.17 3.78 12.10
N ARG A 14 9.56 4.67 11.21
CA ARG A 14 8.82 5.91 10.97
C ARG A 14 7.78 5.69 9.89
N HIS A 15 6.63 6.35 10.06
CA HIS A 15 5.52 6.28 9.10
C HIS A 15 4.97 7.67 8.82
N VAL A 16 4.55 7.86 7.57
CA VAL A 16 3.83 9.06 7.13
C VAL A 16 2.45 8.61 6.68
N ALA A 17 1.41 9.05 7.38
CA ALA A 17 0.04 8.73 7.00
C ALA A 17 -0.38 9.54 5.77
N ALA A 18 -1.15 8.93 4.87
CA ALA A 18 -1.67 9.56 3.66
C ALA A 18 -3.19 9.59 3.66
N PHE A 19 -3.75 10.67 3.12
CA PHE A 19 -5.20 10.87 3.02
C PHE A 19 -5.54 11.51 1.66
N THR A 20 -6.80 11.41 1.27
CA THR A 20 -7.29 12.13 0.09
C THR A 20 -7.28 13.64 0.35
N ASP A 21 -7.45 14.45 -0.70
CA ASP A 21 -7.52 15.91 -0.56
C ASP A 21 -8.67 16.36 0.33
N GLU A 22 -9.68 15.51 0.51
CA GLU A 22 -10.80 15.74 1.43
C GLU A 22 -10.53 15.25 2.85
N LYS A 23 -9.28 14.86 3.17
CA LYS A 23 -8.84 14.34 4.46
C LYS A 23 -9.49 13.02 4.86
N LYS A 24 -9.87 12.20 3.89
CA LYS A 24 -10.45 10.87 4.09
C LYS A 24 -9.42 9.78 3.83
N ARG A 25 -9.69 8.59 4.36
CA ARG A 25 -8.86 7.42 4.09
C ARG A 25 -8.83 7.14 2.58
N CYS A 26 -7.68 6.73 2.08
CA CYS A 26 -7.44 6.56 0.66
C CYS A 26 -7.70 5.11 0.24
N PHE A 27 -8.87 4.83 -0.32
CA PHE A 27 -9.26 3.50 -0.79
C PHE A 27 -9.14 3.40 -2.31
N ILE A 28 -8.67 2.25 -2.77
CA ILE A 28 -8.55 1.96 -4.20
C ILE A 28 -9.20 0.61 -4.48
N GLN A 29 -10.07 0.56 -5.48
CA GLN A 29 -10.66 -0.67 -5.97
C GLN A 29 -9.85 -1.21 -7.14
N LEU A 30 -9.46 -2.48 -7.05
CA LEU A 30 -8.70 -3.17 -8.09
C LEU A 30 -9.48 -4.42 -8.51
N PRO A 31 -10.29 -4.34 -9.58
CA PRO A 31 -10.98 -5.51 -10.11
C PRO A 31 -10.01 -6.47 -10.80
N CYS A 32 -10.23 -7.75 -10.69
CA CYS A 32 -9.47 -8.79 -11.40
C CYS A 32 -7.97 -8.78 -11.11
N VAL A 33 -7.61 -8.96 -9.84
CA VAL A 33 -6.24 -9.23 -9.43
C VAL A 33 -6.09 -10.71 -9.05
N LYS A 34 -4.85 -11.20 -9.07
CA LYS A 34 -4.57 -12.59 -8.74
C LYS A 34 -3.83 -12.70 -7.42
N VAL A 35 -4.28 -13.58 -6.54
CA VAL A 35 -3.60 -13.87 -5.29
C VAL A 35 -2.30 -14.60 -5.59
N LEU A 36 -1.16 -14.05 -5.17
CA LEU A 36 0.15 -14.69 -5.35
C LEU A 36 0.54 -15.52 -4.13
N ASP A 37 0.38 -14.96 -2.94
CA ASP A 37 0.78 -15.62 -1.70
C ASP A 37 -0.06 -15.10 -0.55
N THR A 38 -0.23 -15.95 0.47
CA THR A 38 -0.96 -15.61 1.69
C THR A 38 -0.19 -16.09 2.90
N ASP A 39 -0.19 -15.30 3.97
CA ASP A 39 0.34 -15.66 5.27
C ASP A 39 -0.70 -15.32 6.33
N SER A 40 -1.51 -16.30 6.70
CA SER A 40 -2.62 -16.10 7.63
C SER A 40 -2.15 -15.78 9.05
N GLU A 41 -0.96 -16.24 9.45
CA GLU A 41 -0.40 -15.94 10.77
C GLU A 41 0.01 -14.48 10.89
N MET A 42 0.66 -13.96 9.85
CA MET A 42 1.09 -12.56 9.79
C MET A 42 0.01 -11.62 9.26
N GLY A 43 -1.07 -12.18 8.69
CA GLY A 43 -2.13 -11.38 8.09
C GLY A 43 -1.71 -10.70 6.79
N GLU A 44 -0.81 -11.30 6.03
CA GLU A 44 -0.31 -10.74 4.77
C GLU A 44 -0.91 -11.44 3.56
N VAL A 45 -1.23 -10.66 2.52
CA VAL A 45 -1.66 -11.16 1.21
C VAL A 45 -0.96 -10.37 0.13
N SER A 46 -0.34 -11.07 -0.82
CA SER A 46 0.30 -10.45 -1.98
C SER A 46 -0.53 -10.73 -3.24
N PHE A 47 -0.66 -9.73 -4.09
CA PHE A 47 -1.45 -9.81 -5.33
C PHE A 47 -0.60 -9.44 -6.54
N GLU A 48 -0.83 -10.17 -7.65
CA GLU A 48 -0.33 -9.76 -8.95
C GLU A 48 -1.32 -8.76 -9.55
N ILE A 49 -0.82 -7.57 -9.87
CA ILE A 49 -1.65 -6.51 -10.45
C ILE A 49 -1.71 -6.71 -11.96
N THR A 50 -2.89 -7.05 -12.45
CA THR A 50 -3.13 -7.30 -13.87
C THR A 50 -3.98 -6.19 -14.48
N GLY A 51 -3.79 -5.92 -15.78
CA GLY A 51 -4.55 -4.91 -16.52
C GLY A 51 -3.96 -3.51 -16.39
N GLU A 52 -4.05 -2.76 -17.47
CA GLU A 52 -3.48 -1.41 -17.56
C GLU A 52 -4.13 -0.43 -16.58
N GLU A 53 -5.46 -0.53 -16.37
CA GLU A 53 -6.17 0.34 -15.43
C GLU A 53 -5.70 0.15 -14.00
N ASN A 54 -5.53 -1.11 -13.57
CA ASN A 54 -5.06 -1.42 -12.22
C ASN A 54 -3.63 -0.95 -12.02
N GLN A 55 -2.78 -1.19 -13.00
CA GLN A 55 -1.39 -0.75 -12.97
C GLN A 55 -1.28 0.77 -12.92
N ALA A 56 -2.13 1.48 -13.67
CA ALA A 56 -2.16 2.94 -13.67
C ALA A 56 -2.56 3.51 -12.30
N LYS A 57 -3.51 2.89 -11.62
CA LYS A 57 -3.93 3.29 -10.27
C LYS A 57 -2.78 3.18 -9.27
N ILE A 58 -2.06 2.07 -9.29
CA ILE A 58 -0.92 1.84 -8.40
C ILE A 58 0.23 2.78 -8.74
N GLU A 59 0.54 2.96 -10.02
CA GLU A 59 1.61 3.85 -10.47
C GLU A 59 1.33 5.30 -10.07
N SER A 60 0.08 5.73 -10.11
CA SER A 60 -0.32 7.07 -9.66
C SER A 60 0.04 7.29 -8.18
N VAL A 61 -0.13 6.28 -7.33
CA VAL A 61 0.25 6.35 -5.92
C VAL A 61 1.77 6.45 -5.79
N HIS A 62 2.52 5.67 -6.56
CA HIS A 62 3.98 5.71 -6.53
C HIS A 62 4.50 7.09 -6.95
N GLU A 63 3.98 7.65 -8.02
CA GLU A 63 4.38 8.98 -8.51
C GLU A 63 4.09 10.06 -7.47
N SER A 64 2.89 10.03 -6.87
CA SER A 64 2.50 10.97 -5.82
C SER A 64 3.42 10.86 -4.61
N SER A 65 3.76 9.64 -4.21
CA SER A 65 4.62 9.38 -3.05
C SER A 65 6.04 9.91 -3.27
N ILE A 66 6.61 9.67 -4.44
CA ILE A 66 7.95 10.15 -4.80
C ILE A 66 7.97 11.68 -4.86
N GLU A 67 6.98 12.28 -5.52
CA GLU A 67 6.87 13.74 -5.63
C GLU A 67 6.78 14.40 -4.25
N SER A 68 5.92 13.86 -3.38
CA SER A 68 5.78 14.38 -2.01
C SER A 68 7.04 14.21 -1.19
N ALA A 69 7.77 13.11 -1.38
CA ALA A 69 9.04 12.87 -0.70
C ALA A 69 10.11 13.89 -1.12
N VAL A 70 10.15 14.27 -2.39
CA VAL A 70 11.07 15.32 -2.87
C VAL A 70 10.72 16.66 -2.23
N GLU A 71 9.44 17.03 -2.23
CA GLU A 71 8.97 18.29 -1.66
C GLU A 71 9.21 18.39 -0.15
N ASN A 72 9.12 17.27 0.58
CA ASN A 72 9.22 17.21 2.03
C ASN A 72 10.51 16.54 2.51
N ALA A 73 11.54 16.50 1.66
CA ALA A 73 12.75 15.75 1.96
C ALA A 73 13.41 16.17 3.27
N VAL A 74 13.46 17.47 3.55
CA VAL A 74 14.06 17.99 4.80
C VAL A 74 13.31 17.47 6.03
N GLU A 75 11.97 17.50 5.99
CA GLU A 75 11.13 17.03 7.09
C GLU A 75 11.17 15.51 7.26
N TRP A 76 11.13 14.77 6.12
CA TRP A 76 11.04 13.31 6.14
C TRP A 76 12.40 12.62 6.30
N PHE A 77 13.46 13.17 5.70
CA PHE A 77 14.79 12.56 5.66
C PHE A 77 15.86 13.36 6.41
N GLY A 78 15.53 14.56 6.86
CA GLY A 78 16.45 15.43 7.59
C GLY A 78 17.40 16.25 6.71
N LYS A 79 17.27 16.14 5.39
CA LYS A 79 18.09 16.89 4.43
C LYS A 79 17.42 16.93 3.07
N GLU A 80 17.78 17.91 2.25
CA GLU A 80 17.32 17.97 0.87
C GLU A 80 17.90 16.82 0.07
N LEU A 81 17.07 16.19 -0.76
CA LEU A 81 17.46 15.09 -1.63
C LEU A 81 16.99 15.36 -3.05
N SER A 82 17.80 14.93 -4.03
CA SER A 82 17.41 15.02 -5.44
C SER A 82 16.30 14.00 -5.75
N GLU A 83 15.54 14.27 -6.81
CA GLU A 83 14.52 13.34 -7.29
C GLU A 83 15.10 11.95 -7.58
N LYS A 84 16.29 11.89 -8.17
CA LYS A 84 16.97 10.63 -8.45
C LYS A 84 17.28 9.84 -7.19
N THR A 85 17.77 10.50 -6.14
CA THR A 85 18.08 9.87 -4.86
C THR A 85 16.82 9.33 -4.20
N VAL A 86 15.74 10.11 -4.21
CA VAL A 86 14.44 9.71 -3.65
C VAL A 86 13.86 8.52 -4.44
N THR A 87 13.89 8.58 -5.77
CA THR A 87 13.39 7.50 -6.62
C THR A 87 14.14 6.20 -6.37
N ASN A 88 15.47 6.26 -6.21
CA ASN A 88 16.28 5.07 -5.93
C ASN A 88 16.00 4.46 -4.56
N ALA A 89 15.62 5.28 -3.59
CA ALA A 89 15.28 4.82 -2.24
C ALA A 89 13.85 4.27 -2.15
N TYR A 90 12.97 4.63 -3.09
CA TYR A 90 11.58 4.19 -3.09
C TYR A 90 11.48 2.74 -3.53
N THR A 91 10.85 1.92 -2.70
CA THR A 91 10.69 0.49 -2.97
C THR A 91 9.42 0.27 -3.80
N LYS A 92 9.60 -0.13 -5.07
CA LYS A 92 8.51 -0.58 -5.95
C LYS A 92 8.61 -2.09 -6.04
N GLU A 93 7.62 -2.77 -5.52
CA GLU A 93 7.54 -4.22 -5.65
C GLU A 93 6.78 -4.59 -6.92
N GLU A 94 7.12 -5.74 -7.52
CA GLU A 94 6.43 -6.25 -8.72
C GLU A 94 5.00 -6.67 -8.39
N CYS A 95 4.74 -7.02 -7.14
CA CYS A 95 3.42 -7.38 -6.65
C CYS A 95 2.95 -6.38 -5.59
N LEU A 96 1.65 -6.38 -5.32
CA LEU A 96 1.07 -5.58 -4.25
C LEU A 96 1.01 -6.40 -2.97
N SER A 97 1.82 -6.05 -1.99
CA SER A 97 1.80 -6.69 -0.68
C SER A 97 0.90 -5.89 0.26
N THR A 98 -0.07 -6.56 0.85
CA THR A 98 -1.06 -5.92 1.74
C THR A 98 -1.11 -6.60 3.09
N ASP A 99 -1.52 -5.84 4.11
CA ASP A 99 -1.72 -6.34 5.45
C ASP A 99 -3.21 -6.40 5.79
N LYS A 100 -3.60 -7.48 6.46
CA LYS A 100 -4.94 -7.62 7.02
C LYS A 100 -5.11 -6.68 8.20
N ILE A 101 -6.24 -6.01 8.25
CA ILE A 101 -6.64 -5.19 9.41
C ILE A 101 -7.90 -5.79 10.05
N GLU A 102 -8.27 -5.30 11.22
CA GLU A 102 -9.45 -5.78 11.94
C GLU A 102 -10.73 -5.69 11.08
N ALA A 103 -10.85 -4.64 10.27
CA ALA A 103 -12.00 -4.41 9.41
C ALA A 103 -11.99 -5.27 8.13
N THR A 104 -10.92 -6.02 7.85
CA THR A 104 -10.82 -6.83 6.63
C THR A 104 -11.90 -7.91 6.58
N ARG A 105 -12.59 -7.99 5.44
CA ARG A 105 -13.64 -9.01 5.20
C ARG A 105 -13.43 -9.63 3.83
N VAL A 106 -13.67 -10.91 3.73
CA VAL A 106 -13.57 -11.68 2.48
C VAL A 106 -14.92 -12.22 2.10
N PHE A 107 -15.27 -12.11 0.82
CA PHE A 107 -16.56 -12.58 0.29
C PHE A 107 -16.33 -13.52 -0.89
N ASN A 108 -17.16 -14.56 -1.00
CA ASN A 108 -17.12 -15.47 -2.14
C ASN A 108 -17.95 -14.91 -3.32
N SER A 109 -18.01 -15.65 -4.43
CA SER A 109 -18.75 -15.23 -5.63
C SER A 109 -20.26 -15.07 -5.42
N LYS A 110 -20.78 -15.64 -4.33
CA LYS A 110 -22.19 -15.50 -3.94
C LYS A 110 -22.42 -14.35 -2.96
N ASN A 111 -21.39 -13.53 -2.74
CA ASN A 111 -21.40 -12.41 -1.82
C ASN A 111 -21.63 -12.81 -0.35
N GLU A 112 -21.19 -14.02 0.00
CA GLU A 112 -21.22 -14.53 1.37
C GLU A 112 -19.86 -14.28 2.02
N GLN A 113 -19.86 -13.84 3.28
CA GLN A 113 -18.62 -13.65 4.01
C GLN A 113 -17.98 -15.02 4.32
N VAL A 114 -16.68 -15.14 4.00
CA VAL A 114 -15.88 -16.34 4.27
C VAL A 114 -14.64 -15.97 5.07
N ASP A 115 -13.98 -16.98 5.64
CA ASP A 115 -12.77 -16.74 6.42
C ASP A 115 -11.62 -16.30 5.52
N PHE A 116 -10.79 -15.39 6.03
CA PHE A 116 -9.58 -14.94 5.35
C PHE A 116 -8.69 -16.10 4.93
N GLU A 117 -8.62 -17.15 5.75
CA GLU A 117 -7.81 -18.34 5.52
C GLU A 117 -8.27 -19.17 4.33
N THR A 118 -9.46 -18.92 3.79
CA THR A 118 -9.94 -19.62 2.57
C THR A 118 -9.29 -19.11 1.29
N LEU A 119 -8.59 -17.97 1.35
CA LEU A 119 -7.86 -17.45 0.19
C LEU A 119 -6.71 -18.37 -0.16
N SER A 120 -6.57 -18.69 -1.44
CA SER A 120 -5.49 -19.54 -1.94
C SER A 120 -4.73 -18.86 -3.09
N PRO A 121 -3.41 -19.10 -3.20
CA PRO A 121 -2.64 -18.60 -4.35
C PRO A 121 -3.25 -19.07 -5.67
N GLY A 122 -3.23 -18.20 -6.67
CA GLY A 122 -3.80 -18.47 -7.99
C GLY A 122 -5.25 -18.04 -8.16
N THR A 123 -5.93 -17.63 -7.09
CA THR A 123 -7.32 -17.17 -7.15
C THR A 123 -7.38 -15.76 -7.75
N THR A 124 -8.30 -15.56 -8.70
CA THR A 124 -8.59 -14.23 -9.24
C THR A 124 -9.72 -13.60 -8.45
N CYS A 125 -9.56 -12.35 -8.05
CA CYS A 125 -10.55 -11.64 -7.23
C CYS A 125 -10.53 -10.14 -7.49
N SER A 126 -11.54 -9.46 -6.96
CA SER A 126 -11.56 -7.99 -6.89
C SER A 126 -11.29 -7.58 -5.46
N ILE A 127 -10.50 -6.54 -5.27
CA ILE A 127 -10.11 -6.10 -3.94
C ILE A 127 -10.33 -4.60 -3.75
N PHE A 128 -10.54 -4.21 -2.49
CA PHE A 128 -10.43 -2.84 -2.03
C PHE A 128 -9.21 -2.78 -1.10
N VAL A 129 -8.30 -1.91 -1.41
CA VAL A 129 -7.10 -1.68 -0.60
C VAL A 129 -7.08 -0.25 -0.10
N GLU A 130 -6.50 -0.06 1.07
CA GLU A 130 -6.25 1.27 1.62
C GLU A 130 -4.76 1.59 1.49
N PHE A 131 -4.46 2.73 0.85
CA PHE A 131 -3.12 3.29 0.92
C PHE A 131 -3.02 4.09 2.22
N SER A 132 -2.41 3.49 3.23
CA SER A 132 -2.34 4.10 4.56
C SER A 132 -1.21 5.13 4.70
N GLY A 133 -0.25 5.11 3.79
CA GLY A 133 0.87 6.04 3.80
C GLY A 133 2.18 5.38 3.42
N LEU A 134 3.27 5.89 3.98
CA LEU A 134 4.63 5.44 3.66
C LEU A 134 5.33 4.94 4.92
N TRP A 135 6.07 3.84 4.79
CA TRP A 135 6.99 3.37 5.82
C TRP A 135 8.41 3.83 5.46
N PHE A 136 9.24 4.05 6.49
CA PHE A 136 10.63 4.47 6.31
C PHE A 136 11.56 3.54 7.05
N ALA A 137 12.55 3.02 6.33
CA ALA A 137 13.67 2.29 6.87
C ALA A 137 14.93 3.14 6.71
N ARG A 138 16.06 2.64 7.16
CA ARG A 138 17.31 3.42 7.19
C ARG A 138 17.76 3.95 5.83
N LYS A 139 17.59 3.16 4.76
CA LYS A 139 18.04 3.51 3.40
C LYS A 139 16.96 3.37 2.34
N ALA A 140 15.73 3.14 2.76
CA ALA A 140 14.62 2.91 1.83
C ALA A 140 13.31 3.38 2.43
N PHE A 141 12.33 3.64 1.57
CA PHE A 141 10.97 3.90 1.99
C PHE A 141 10.02 3.33 0.94
N GLY A 142 8.77 3.16 1.29
CA GLY A 142 7.81 2.60 0.36
C GLY A 142 6.37 2.72 0.86
N PRO A 143 5.41 2.29 0.03
CA PRO A 143 4.00 2.39 0.37
C PRO A 143 3.57 1.31 1.36
N SER A 144 2.61 1.66 2.22
CA SER A 144 1.94 0.73 3.11
C SER A 144 0.50 0.54 2.65
N TRP A 145 0.11 -0.71 2.46
CA TRP A 145 -1.21 -1.08 1.98
C TRP A 145 -1.92 -1.98 2.97
N ASN A 146 -3.21 -1.71 3.19
CA ASN A 146 -4.07 -2.58 3.99
C ASN A 146 -5.15 -3.15 3.09
N ILE A 147 -5.44 -4.45 3.24
CA ILE A 147 -6.54 -5.08 2.52
C ILE A 147 -7.83 -4.89 3.31
N VAL A 148 -8.83 -4.34 2.69
CA VAL A 148 -10.12 -4.06 3.34
C VAL A 148 -11.17 -5.07 2.95
N ARG A 149 -11.17 -5.49 1.67
CA ARG A 149 -12.26 -6.34 1.20
C ARG A 149 -11.89 -7.25 0.01
#